data_2b372f2ddb2b4faa6133e0c0b79d2acc
#
_entry.id   2b372f2ddb2b4faa6133e0c0b79d2acc
#
_cell.length_a   1.000
_cell.length_b   1.000
_cell.length_c   1.000
_cell.angle_alpha   90.00
_cell.angle_beta   90.00
_cell.angle_gamma   90.00
#
_symmetry.space_group_name_H-M   'P 1'
#
loop_
_entity.id
_entity.type
_entity.pdbx_description
1 polymer ?
#
loop_
_entity_poly.entity_id
_entity_poly.type
_entity_poly.pdbx_seq_one_letter_code
_entity_poly.pdbx_strand_id
1 'polypeptide(L)'
;MPKLLLIGFLLVLGLCGFYSCRKDIGTNPLIAYSDKALLDSAKNELAFIYYKNSPSTVYSGTSGPHGSFKLKFNKIAYAALTDNGKLPVGQKFPNGSFIVKETTSDVYAMMYKKEGSWLWSEVNSNGSIVYSVDKDPQGCTNCHSQSGQRDLVVSFNFY
;
A
#
# COMPACT_ATOMS: atom_id res chain seq x y z
N MET A 1 -37.65 47.92 13.72
CA MET A 1 -37.69 46.45 13.71
C MET A 1 -36.65 45.80 12.79
N PRO A 2 -35.34 46.14 12.86
CA PRO A 2 -34.34 45.42 12.07
C PRO A 2 -33.42 44.47 12.88
N LYS A 3 -33.58 44.40 14.22
CA LYS A 3 -32.64 43.61 15.03
C LYS A 3 -32.90 42.09 15.05
N LEU A 4 -34.11 41.66 14.69
CA LEU A 4 -34.48 40.25 14.69
C LEU A 4 -33.97 39.49 13.45
N LEU A 5 -33.80 40.19 12.33
CA LEU A 5 -33.30 39.58 11.07
C LEU A 5 -31.80 39.30 11.12
N LEU A 6 -31.04 40.07 11.90
CA LEU A 6 -29.57 39.90 12.00
C LEU A 6 -29.18 38.65 12.82
N ILE A 7 -29.98 38.27 13.82
CA ILE A 7 -29.72 37.11 14.67
C ILE A 7 -30.01 35.81 13.92
N GLY A 8 -31.04 35.80 13.06
CA GLY A 8 -31.37 34.64 12.23
C GLY A 8 -30.27 34.31 11.20
N PHE A 9 -29.61 35.36 10.65
CA PHE A 9 -28.57 35.17 9.65
C PHE A 9 -27.25 34.63 10.24
N LEU A 10 -26.94 35.04 11.48
CA LEU A 10 -25.76 34.53 12.21
C LEU A 10 -25.91 33.07 12.65
N LEU A 11 -27.14 32.62 12.94
CA LEU A 11 -27.41 31.24 13.34
C LEU A 11 -27.32 30.26 12.15
N VAL A 12 -27.66 30.70 10.93
CA VAL A 12 -27.54 29.88 9.71
C VAL A 12 -26.09 29.73 9.28
N LEU A 13 -25.25 30.77 9.46
CA LEU A 13 -23.82 30.71 9.17
C LEU A 13 -23.05 29.82 10.15
N GLY A 14 -23.52 29.69 11.38
CA GLY A 14 -22.88 28.81 12.39
C GLY A 14 -23.10 27.30 12.15
N LEU A 15 -24.18 26.92 11.45
CA LEU A 15 -24.50 25.51 11.18
C LEU A 15 -23.78 24.93 9.95
N CYS A 16 -23.27 25.78 9.06
CA CYS A 16 -22.50 25.32 7.89
C CYS A 16 -21.05 24.97 8.23
N GLY A 17 -20.55 25.27 9.43
CA GLY A 17 -19.13 25.04 9.80
C GLY A 17 -18.77 23.63 10.26
N PHE A 18 -19.72 22.73 10.43
CA PHE A 18 -19.47 21.36 10.96
C PHE A 18 -19.65 20.22 9.95
N TYR A 19 -19.90 20.52 8.67
CA TYR A 19 -19.62 19.54 7.65
C TYR A 19 -18.10 19.52 7.41
N SER A 20 -17.36 19.05 8.41
CA SER A 20 -16.07 18.44 8.16
C SER A 20 -16.32 17.39 7.08
N CYS A 21 -15.83 17.62 5.88
CA CYS A 21 -15.64 16.56 4.91
C CYS A 21 -14.77 15.51 5.61
N ARG A 22 -15.37 14.59 6.34
CA ARG A 22 -14.81 13.24 6.41
C ARG A 22 -14.78 12.80 4.96
N LYS A 23 -13.63 13.00 4.35
CA LYS A 23 -13.30 12.33 3.11
C LYS A 23 -13.56 10.86 3.44
N ASP A 24 -14.69 10.34 2.98
CA ASP A 24 -14.92 8.91 3.06
C ASP A 24 -13.68 8.29 2.45
N ILE A 25 -12.87 7.70 3.33
CA ILE A 25 -11.70 6.96 2.92
C ILE A 25 -12.31 5.82 2.15
N GLY A 26 -12.39 5.98 0.81
CA GLY A 26 -13.04 5.04 -0.06
C GLY A 26 -12.46 3.66 0.25
N THR A 27 -13.19 2.90 1.04
CA THR A 27 -12.83 1.50 1.31
C THR A 27 -12.75 0.84 -0.03
N ASN A 28 -11.54 0.45 -0.43
CA ASN A 28 -11.42 -0.42 -1.58
C ASN A 28 -12.27 -1.65 -1.28
N PRO A 29 -13.37 -1.93 -2.03
CA PRO A 29 -14.28 -3.03 -1.73
C PRO A 29 -13.57 -4.39 -1.81
N LEU A 30 -12.34 -4.45 -2.31
CA LEU A 30 -11.61 -5.68 -2.54
C LEU A 30 -10.66 -6.06 -1.39
N ILE A 31 -10.23 -5.12 -0.55
CA ILE A 31 -9.28 -5.40 0.54
C ILE A 31 -9.65 -4.59 1.77
N ALA A 32 -10.06 -5.27 2.84
CA ALA A 32 -10.14 -4.67 4.16
C ALA A 32 -8.71 -4.38 4.67
N TYR A 33 -8.52 -3.22 5.31
CA TYR A 33 -7.21 -2.73 5.75
C TYR A 33 -6.80 -3.33 7.12
N SER A 34 -6.76 -4.63 7.23
CA SER A 34 -6.21 -5.32 8.40
C SER A 34 -5.12 -6.28 7.96
N ASP A 35 -4.18 -6.56 8.86
CA ASP A 35 -3.10 -7.51 8.61
C ASP A 35 -3.64 -8.85 8.12
N LYS A 36 -4.71 -9.35 8.74
CA LYS A 36 -5.36 -10.60 8.33
C LYS A 36 -5.93 -10.51 6.91
N ALA A 37 -6.64 -9.44 6.57
CA ALA A 37 -7.27 -9.31 5.26
C ALA A 37 -6.22 -9.12 4.15
N LEU A 38 -5.13 -8.41 4.44
CA LEU A 38 -3.99 -8.29 3.53
C LEU A 38 -3.32 -9.66 3.32
N LEU A 39 -3.10 -10.43 4.38
CA LEU A 39 -2.54 -11.78 4.28
C LEU A 39 -3.44 -12.71 3.47
N ASP A 40 -4.74 -12.75 3.76
CA ASP A 40 -5.71 -13.60 3.03
C ASP A 40 -5.72 -13.24 1.54
N SER A 41 -5.65 -11.95 1.23
CA SER A 41 -5.54 -11.46 -0.16
C SER A 41 -4.20 -11.85 -0.79
N ALA A 42 -3.09 -11.72 -0.06
CA ALA A 42 -1.76 -12.07 -0.55
C ALA A 42 -1.60 -13.57 -0.86
N LYS A 43 -2.31 -14.42 -0.15
CA LYS A 43 -2.35 -15.88 -0.38
C LYS A 43 -3.18 -16.31 -1.59
N ASN A 44 -4.01 -15.43 -2.12
CA ASN A 44 -4.79 -15.74 -3.32
C ASN A 44 -3.91 -15.62 -4.57
N GLU A 45 -3.24 -16.69 -4.94
CA GLU A 45 -2.31 -16.75 -6.08
C GLU A 45 -2.93 -16.28 -7.40
N LEU A 46 -4.22 -16.52 -7.61
CA LEU A 46 -4.93 -16.13 -8.85
C LEU A 46 -5.10 -14.61 -8.99
N ALA A 47 -4.95 -13.86 -7.90
CA ALA A 47 -5.04 -12.40 -7.89
C ALA A 47 -3.73 -11.71 -8.26
N PHE A 48 -2.62 -12.46 -8.39
CA PHE A 48 -1.28 -11.92 -8.58
C PHE A 48 -0.62 -12.41 -9.84
N ILE A 49 0.32 -11.58 -10.30
CA ILE A 49 1.25 -11.88 -11.38
C ILE A 49 2.66 -11.77 -10.78
N TYR A 50 3.45 -12.81 -10.93
CA TYR A 50 4.84 -12.80 -10.46
C TYR A 50 5.69 -11.87 -11.31
N TYR A 51 6.65 -11.20 -10.69
CA TYR A 51 7.57 -10.29 -11.36
C TYR A 51 8.25 -10.98 -12.54
N LYS A 52 8.30 -10.30 -13.68
CA LYS A 52 8.78 -10.84 -14.96
C LYS A 52 8.09 -12.15 -15.40
N ASN A 53 6.84 -12.36 -14.98
CA ASN A 53 6.07 -13.58 -15.26
C ASN A 53 6.76 -14.88 -14.82
N SER A 54 7.59 -14.83 -13.77
CA SER A 54 8.38 -15.97 -13.32
C SER A 54 8.01 -16.40 -11.89
N PRO A 55 7.07 -17.34 -11.71
CA PRO A 55 6.63 -17.81 -10.40
C PRO A 55 7.70 -18.66 -9.68
N SER A 56 8.66 -19.19 -10.40
CA SER A 56 9.77 -20.00 -9.85
C SER A 56 10.97 -19.17 -9.43
N THR A 57 11.07 -17.89 -9.84
CA THR A 57 12.23 -17.05 -9.53
C THR A 57 12.20 -16.59 -8.09
N VAL A 58 13.24 -16.95 -7.34
CA VAL A 58 13.53 -16.44 -6.00
C VAL A 58 14.64 -15.39 -6.11
N TYR A 59 14.34 -14.18 -5.69
CA TYR A 59 15.30 -13.07 -5.64
C TYR A 59 16.07 -13.10 -4.33
N SER A 60 17.39 -12.86 -4.39
CA SER A 60 18.23 -12.85 -3.20
C SER A 60 18.18 -11.48 -2.52
N GLY A 61 17.59 -11.39 -1.33
CA GLY A 61 17.49 -10.18 -0.54
C GLY A 61 18.75 -9.90 0.28
N THR A 62 19.90 -9.77 -0.34
CA THR A 62 21.18 -9.59 0.36
C THR A 62 21.32 -8.24 1.09
N SER A 63 20.46 -7.26 0.79
CA SER A 63 20.57 -5.88 1.27
C SER A 63 19.42 -5.43 2.17
N GLY A 64 18.59 -6.33 2.67
CA GLY A 64 17.42 -5.95 3.46
C GLY A 64 16.91 -7.06 4.39
N PRO A 65 15.98 -6.72 5.30
CA PRO A 65 15.51 -7.63 6.34
C PRO A 65 14.67 -8.80 5.81
N HIS A 66 14.21 -8.74 4.56
CA HIS A 66 13.28 -9.74 4.02
C HIS A 66 13.94 -11.04 3.54
N GLY A 67 15.27 -11.13 3.50
CA GLY A 67 15.96 -12.30 2.98
C GLY A 67 15.60 -12.60 1.52
N SER A 68 15.63 -13.87 1.11
CA SER A 68 15.24 -14.29 -0.23
C SER A 68 13.72 -14.39 -0.36
N PHE A 69 13.17 -13.99 -1.53
CA PHE A 69 11.72 -13.86 -1.72
C PHE A 69 11.29 -14.05 -3.18
N LYS A 70 10.06 -14.42 -3.38
CA LYS A 70 9.33 -14.23 -4.63
C LYS A 70 8.62 -12.88 -4.60
N LEU A 71 8.61 -12.16 -5.72
CA LEU A 71 7.97 -10.85 -5.85
C LEU A 71 6.74 -10.98 -6.73
N LYS A 72 5.58 -10.55 -6.22
CA LYS A 72 4.32 -10.58 -6.96
C LYS A 72 3.52 -9.30 -6.82
N PHE A 73 2.75 -8.99 -7.85
CA PHE A 73 1.96 -7.78 -8.01
C PHE A 73 0.52 -8.15 -8.32
N ASN A 74 -0.46 -7.47 -7.74
CA ASN A 74 -1.81 -7.60 -8.25
C ASN A 74 -1.93 -6.97 -9.66
N LYS A 75 -3.04 -7.21 -10.36
CA LYS A 75 -3.24 -6.72 -11.74
C LYS A 75 -3.08 -5.21 -11.88
N ILE A 76 -3.52 -4.43 -10.88
CA ILE A 76 -3.42 -2.96 -10.87
C ILE A 76 -1.95 -2.54 -10.81
N ALA A 77 -1.19 -3.08 -9.88
CA ALA A 77 0.24 -2.79 -9.75
C ALA A 77 1.04 -3.27 -10.96
N TYR A 78 0.73 -4.47 -11.47
CA TYR A 78 1.44 -5.04 -12.60
C TYR A 78 1.25 -4.22 -13.89
N ALA A 79 0.03 -3.71 -14.14
CA ALA A 79 -0.26 -2.86 -15.30
C ALA A 79 0.51 -1.53 -15.30
N ALA A 80 0.97 -1.06 -14.13
CA ALA A 80 1.79 0.15 -14.02
C ALA A 80 3.27 -0.07 -14.37
N LEU A 81 3.73 -1.31 -14.55
CA LEU A 81 5.13 -1.67 -14.83
C LEU A 81 5.46 -1.50 -16.33
N THR A 82 5.35 -0.29 -16.86
CA THR A 82 5.47 0.01 -18.29
C THR A 82 6.89 0.37 -18.75
N ASP A 83 7.84 0.52 -17.83
CA ASP A 83 9.26 0.78 -18.13
C ASP A 83 10.08 -0.49 -17.94
N ASN A 84 10.14 -1.33 -18.95
CA ASN A 84 10.90 -2.59 -18.97
C ASN A 84 10.62 -3.46 -17.71
N GLY A 85 9.34 -3.61 -17.37
CA GLY A 85 8.89 -4.35 -16.18
C GLY A 85 9.07 -3.62 -14.86
N LYS A 86 9.33 -2.32 -14.89
CA LYS A 86 9.43 -1.46 -13.71
C LYS A 86 8.41 -0.32 -13.83
N LEU A 87 8.07 0.29 -12.70
CA LEU A 87 7.32 1.54 -12.70
C LEU A 87 8.18 2.64 -13.36
N PRO A 88 7.67 3.47 -14.29
CA PRO A 88 8.44 4.57 -14.87
C PRO A 88 8.95 5.54 -13.78
N VAL A 89 10.13 6.11 -14.02
CA VAL A 89 10.75 7.08 -13.09
C VAL A 89 9.81 8.28 -12.89
N GLY A 90 9.63 8.70 -11.65
CA GLY A 90 8.77 9.83 -11.28
C GLY A 90 7.27 9.50 -11.26
N GLN A 91 6.86 8.32 -11.70
CA GLN A 91 5.47 7.89 -11.60
C GLN A 91 5.17 7.29 -10.21
N LYS A 92 3.87 7.22 -9.89
CA LYS A 92 3.37 6.57 -8.68
C LYS A 92 2.44 5.42 -9.06
N PHE A 93 2.46 4.37 -8.25
CA PHE A 93 1.50 3.30 -8.37
C PHE A 93 0.06 3.80 -8.16
N PRO A 94 -0.92 3.33 -8.94
CA PRO A 94 -2.32 3.64 -8.70
C PRO A 94 -2.79 3.16 -7.33
N ASN A 95 -3.80 3.83 -6.77
CA ASN A 95 -4.49 3.32 -5.59
C ASN A 95 -5.07 1.93 -5.88
N GLY A 96 -4.99 1.05 -4.88
CA GLY A 96 -5.34 -0.36 -5.03
C GLY A 96 -4.19 -1.25 -5.53
N SER A 97 -3.02 -0.69 -5.84
CA SER A 97 -1.83 -1.49 -6.12
C SER A 97 -1.43 -2.29 -4.89
N PHE A 98 -1.18 -3.57 -5.08
CA PHE A 98 -0.76 -4.47 -4.02
C PHE A 98 0.49 -5.24 -4.46
N ILE A 99 1.56 -5.10 -3.69
CA ILE A 99 2.87 -5.69 -3.95
C ILE A 99 3.22 -6.59 -2.76
N VAL A 100 3.65 -7.79 -3.03
CA VAL A 100 3.95 -8.79 -2.00
C VAL A 100 5.33 -9.39 -2.27
N LYS A 101 6.17 -9.41 -1.23
CA LYS A 101 7.33 -10.30 -1.13
C LYS A 101 6.93 -11.51 -0.30
N GLU A 102 6.92 -12.66 -0.92
CA GLU A 102 6.72 -13.94 -0.29
C GLU A 102 8.09 -14.50 0.04
N THR A 103 8.49 -14.39 1.29
CA THR A 103 9.86 -14.72 1.71
C THR A 103 10.05 -16.23 1.89
N THR A 104 11.29 -16.69 1.76
CA THR A 104 11.64 -18.09 2.05
C THR A 104 11.59 -18.44 3.54
N SER A 105 11.48 -17.45 4.42
CA SER A 105 11.24 -17.58 5.85
C SER A 105 9.77 -17.56 6.26
N ASP A 106 8.87 -17.75 5.30
CA ASP A 106 7.44 -17.88 5.52
C ASP A 106 6.72 -16.58 5.96
N VAL A 107 7.33 -15.44 5.65
CA VAL A 107 6.76 -14.09 5.88
C VAL A 107 6.24 -13.51 4.57
N TYR A 108 5.05 -12.94 4.62
CA TYR A 108 4.49 -12.08 3.58
C TYR A 108 4.77 -10.62 3.94
N ALA A 109 5.74 -9.98 3.26
CA ALA A 109 5.97 -8.54 3.39
C ALA A 109 5.15 -7.82 2.32
N MET A 110 4.22 -6.99 2.75
CA MET A 110 3.12 -6.47 1.95
C MET A 110 3.12 -4.95 1.89
N MET A 111 2.91 -4.41 0.70
CA MET A 111 2.70 -2.98 0.43
C MET A 111 1.38 -2.80 -0.31
N TYR A 112 0.42 -2.11 0.29
CA TYR A 112 -0.87 -1.81 -0.34
C TYR A 112 -1.04 -0.29 -0.53
N LYS A 113 -1.29 0.15 -1.77
CA LYS A 113 -1.42 1.58 -2.11
C LYS A 113 -2.81 2.09 -1.79
N LYS A 114 -2.88 3.08 -0.89
CA LYS A 114 -4.12 3.74 -0.47
C LYS A 114 -3.92 5.25 -0.43
N GLU A 115 -4.83 5.99 -1.05
CA GLU A 115 -4.88 7.47 -1.01
C GLU A 115 -3.52 8.15 -1.26
N GLY A 116 -2.76 7.63 -2.22
CA GLY A 116 -1.45 8.16 -2.58
C GLY A 116 -0.31 7.74 -1.65
N SER A 117 -0.58 7.00 -0.57
CA SER A 117 0.40 6.47 0.38
C SER A 117 0.46 4.93 0.34
N TRP A 118 1.38 4.35 1.10
CA TRP A 118 1.50 2.91 1.24
C TRP A 118 1.14 2.47 2.66
N LEU A 119 0.32 1.45 2.76
CA LEU A 119 0.17 0.64 3.95
C LEU A 119 1.22 -0.47 3.93
N TRP A 120 1.83 -0.74 5.07
CA TRP A 120 2.91 -1.70 5.24
C TRP A 120 2.51 -2.76 6.25
N SER A 121 2.70 -4.02 5.91
CA SER A 121 2.42 -5.12 6.83
C SER A 121 3.36 -6.29 6.56
N GLU A 122 3.80 -6.95 7.62
CA GLU A 122 4.55 -8.20 7.56
C GLU A 122 3.87 -9.22 8.46
N VAL A 123 3.47 -10.34 7.88
CA VAL A 123 2.71 -11.38 8.57
C VAL A 123 3.25 -12.74 8.17
N ASN A 124 3.48 -13.61 9.14
CA ASN A 124 3.82 -15.02 8.86
C ASN A 124 2.64 -15.74 8.20
N SER A 125 2.90 -16.79 7.47
CA SER A 125 1.87 -17.58 6.80
C SER A 125 0.82 -18.15 7.76
N ASN A 126 1.18 -18.38 9.02
CA ASN A 126 0.27 -18.83 10.07
C ASN A 126 -0.60 -17.72 10.68
N GLY A 127 -0.42 -16.45 10.23
CA GLY A 127 -1.18 -15.29 10.70
C GLY A 127 -0.54 -14.52 11.86
N SER A 128 0.60 -14.93 12.38
CA SER A 128 1.30 -14.15 13.41
C SER A 128 1.93 -12.88 12.80
N ILE A 129 1.66 -11.74 13.43
CA ILE A 129 2.04 -10.42 12.93
C ILE A 129 3.50 -10.14 13.30
N VAL A 130 4.32 -9.83 12.30
CA VAL A 130 5.70 -9.35 12.46
C VAL A 130 5.69 -7.83 12.52
N TYR A 131 4.98 -7.19 11.59
CA TYR A 131 4.80 -5.75 11.53
C TYR A 131 3.36 -5.42 11.13
N SER A 132 2.62 -4.74 12.03
CA SER A 132 1.21 -4.43 11.79
C SER A 132 1.02 -3.25 10.87
N VAL A 133 -0.03 -3.29 10.04
CA VAL A 133 -0.49 -2.20 9.18
C VAL A 133 -0.82 -0.92 9.96
N ASP A 134 -1.14 -1.04 11.24
CA ASP A 134 -1.49 0.10 12.12
C ASP A 134 -0.26 0.81 12.72
N LYS A 135 0.95 0.28 12.52
CA LYS A 135 2.18 0.89 13.03
C LYS A 135 2.67 2.03 12.13
N ASP A 136 3.43 2.95 12.74
CA ASP A 136 4.16 3.99 12.02
C ASP A 136 5.09 3.35 10.96
N PRO A 137 4.94 3.67 9.66
CA PRO A 137 5.72 3.06 8.60
C PRO A 137 7.19 3.46 8.56
N GLN A 138 7.69 4.27 9.49
CA GLN A 138 9.06 4.79 9.48
C GLN A 138 10.11 3.68 9.40
N GLY A 139 9.91 2.55 10.09
CA GLY A 139 10.79 1.39 9.99
C GLY A 139 10.93 0.83 8.58
N CYS A 140 9.84 0.86 7.81
CA CYS A 140 9.82 0.43 6.41
C CYS A 140 10.35 1.52 5.48
N THR A 141 9.85 2.76 5.63
CA THR A 141 10.15 3.87 4.73
C THR A 141 11.61 4.32 4.79
N ASN A 142 12.29 4.19 5.94
CA ASN A 142 13.71 4.51 6.05
C ASN A 142 14.57 3.71 5.04
N CYS A 143 14.26 2.44 4.83
CA CYS A 143 14.93 1.62 3.84
C CYS A 143 14.36 1.83 2.43
N HIS A 144 13.04 1.90 2.30
CA HIS A 144 12.35 1.99 1.02
C HIS A 144 12.48 3.35 0.32
N SER A 145 12.90 4.42 1.02
CA SER A 145 13.14 5.74 0.44
C SER A 145 14.55 5.95 -0.12
N GLN A 146 15.39 4.91 -0.14
CA GLN A 146 16.74 5.04 -0.68
C GLN A 146 16.78 5.47 -2.15
N SER A 147 17.90 6.06 -2.58
CA SER A 147 18.09 6.54 -3.95
C SER A 147 17.79 5.47 -5.00
N GLY A 148 17.16 5.86 -6.11
CA GLY A 148 16.79 4.98 -7.21
C GLY A 148 15.48 4.22 -7.02
N GLN A 149 14.84 4.29 -5.83
CA GLN A 149 13.52 3.70 -5.62
C GLN A 149 12.47 4.33 -6.55
N ARG A 150 11.42 3.57 -6.87
CA ARG A 150 10.29 4.04 -7.67
C ARG A 150 9.02 3.90 -6.84
N ASP A 151 8.49 5.04 -6.35
CA ASP A 151 7.34 5.09 -5.43
C ASP A 151 7.52 4.16 -4.21
N LEU A 152 8.68 4.24 -3.55
CA LEU A 152 9.10 3.43 -2.41
C LEU A 152 9.31 1.92 -2.72
N VAL A 153 9.25 1.50 -3.98
CA VAL A 153 9.58 0.13 -4.37
C VAL A 153 11.06 0.06 -4.71
N VAL A 154 11.85 -0.35 -3.73
CA VAL A 154 13.31 -0.42 -3.83
C VAL A 154 13.80 -1.65 -4.60
N SER A 155 12.97 -2.68 -4.75
CA SER A 155 13.33 -3.92 -5.45
C SER A 155 13.76 -3.68 -6.90
N PHE A 156 13.26 -2.62 -7.54
CA PHE A 156 13.65 -2.26 -8.90
C PHE A 156 15.10 -1.76 -9.05
N ASN A 157 15.78 -1.45 -7.94
CA ASN A 157 17.21 -1.09 -7.97
C ASN A 157 18.10 -2.31 -8.16
N PHE A 158 17.60 -3.51 -7.85
CA PHE A 158 18.39 -4.74 -7.78
C PHE A 158 18.02 -5.76 -8.87
N TYR A 159 16.82 -5.65 -9.49
CA TYR A 159 16.29 -6.69 -10.38
C TYR A 159 15.68 -6.16 -11.68
#